data_eefdb9de530fea3ff4390ef20001530e
#
_entry.id   eefdb9de530fea3ff4390ef20001530e
#
_cell.length_a   1.000
_cell.length_b   1.000
_cell.length_c   1.000
_cell.angle_alpha   90.00
_cell.angle_beta   90.00
_cell.angle_gamma   90.00
#
_symmetry.space_group_name_H-M   'P 1'
#
loop_
_entity.id
_entity.type
_entity.pdbx_description
1 polymer ?
#
loop_
_entity_poly.entity_id
_entity_poly.type
_entity_poly.pdbx_seq_one_letter_code
_entity_poly.pdbx_strand_id
1 'polypeptide(L)'
;TISPEFYINKSSNLLLNTTLPYSSGYRTMIINAGKTKNQGIDLTINSVNIDKPSFTWRSAITLSHNKNTVEALTGEEVQYFQANFGFAQNTHRVAIGEPLGQFYGFKTIGLYTADDFESYDEATGTYKLKDGIPYHGDKNKVKPGMWKFEDKDRNGTIGEEDKMIIGHATPKVYGGINNTFNVGNFDLSIYFTYSIGADLLNATKLTNSK
;
A
#
# COMPACT_ATOMS: atom_id res chain seq x y z
N THR A 1 -9.71 -24.23 -23.37
CA THR A 1 -9.71 -22.90 -24.02
C THR A 1 -8.79 -21.98 -23.24
N ILE A 2 -8.06 -21.13 -23.95
CA ILE A 2 -7.21 -20.08 -23.35
C ILE A 2 -7.70 -18.76 -23.98
N SER A 3 -8.09 -17.81 -23.14
CA SER A 3 -8.66 -16.53 -23.57
C SER A 3 -7.91 -15.38 -22.90
N PRO A 4 -6.93 -14.77 -23.56
CA PRO A 4 -6.29 -13.55 -23.11
C PRO A 4 -7.14 -12.33 -23.50
N GLU A 5 -7.22 -11.35 -22.62
CA GLU A 5 -7.85 -10.06 -22.86
C GLU A 5 -6.89 -8.95 -22.45
N PHE A 6 -6.71 -7.95 -23.31
CA PHE A 6 -5.93 -6.75 -23.05
C PHE A 6 -6.84 -5.55 -23.05
N TYR A 7 -6.70 -4.68 -22.05
CA TYR A 7 -7.54 -3.50 -21.96
C TYR A 7 -6.75 -2.24 -21.60
N ILE A 8 -7.27 -1.11 -22.05
CA ILE A 8 -6.83 0.23 -21.66
C ILE A 8 -8.07 1.07 -21.41
N ASN A 9 -8.28 1.47 -20.16
CA ASN A 9 -9.39 2.31 -19.74
C ASN A 9 -8.86 3.64 -19.24
N LYS A 10 -9.44 4.74 -19.71
CA LYS A 10 -9.14 6.09 -19.24
C LYS A 10 -10.36 6.69 -18.56
N SER A 11 -10.16 7.21 -17.37
CA SER A 11 -11.18 7.95 -16.63
C SER A 11 -10.75 9.40 -16.53
N SER A 12 -11.66 10.31 -16.82
CA SER A 12 -11.44 11.76 -16.71
C SER A 12 -12.54 12.38 -15.85
N ASN A 13 -12.35 13.63 -15.45
CA ASN A 13 -13.31 14.36 -14.63
C ASN A 13 -13.60 13.70 -13.28
N LEU A 14 -12.56 13.10 -12.68
CA LEU A 14 -12.68 12.53 -11.33
C LEU A 14 -12.89 13.65 -10.31
N LEU A 15 -13.85 13.45 -9.42
CA LEU A 15 -14.13 14.39 -8.33
C LEU A 15 -13.04 14.26 -7.25
N LEU A 16 -12.32 15.35 -7.01
CA LEU A 16 -11.30 15.43 -5.97
C LEU A 16 -11.62 16.57 -5.01
N ASN A 17 -11.32 16.37 -3.72
CA ASN A 17 -11.33 17.44 -2.74
C ASN A 17 -10.05 18.27 -2.87
N THR A 18 -10.18 19.56 -3.13
CA THR A 18 -9.07 20.50 -3.11
C THR A 18 -9.22 21.49 -1.95
N THR A 19 -8.11 21.93 -1.38
CA THR A 19 -8.08 22.98 -0.38
C THR A 19 -8.23 24.36 -1.04
N LEU A 20 -9.02 25.23 -0.43
CA LEU A 20 -9.19 26.61 -0.87
C LEU A 20 -8.46 27.56 0.07
N PRO A 21 -8.04 28.75 -0.43
CA PRO A 21 -7.55 29.81 0.43
C PRO A 21 -8.58 30.19 1.47
N TYR A 22 -8.16 30.49 2.70
CA TYR A 22 -9.06 30.87 3.80
C TYR A 22 -9.95 32.07 3.48
N SER A 23 -9.51 32.95 2.60
CA SER A 23 -10.29 34.11 2.09
C SER A 23 -11.56 33.73 1.33
N SER A 24 -11.70 32.50 0.87
CA SER A 24 -12.91 32.01 0.17
C SER A 24 -14.07 31.69 1.13
N GLY A 25 -13.86 31.62 2.44
CA GLY A 25 -14.83 31.20 3.43
C GLY A 25 -15.08 29.69 3.50
N TYR A 26 -14.49 28.91 2.61
CA TYR A 26 -14.56 27.43 2.58
C TYR A 26 -13.16 26.85 2.65
N ARG A 27 -13.02 25.71 3.36
CA ARG A 27 -11.72 25.03 3.49
C ARG A 27 -11.43 24.08 2.34
N THR A 28 -12.46 23.44 1.84
CA THR A 28 -12.34 22.45 0.75
C THR A 28 -13.48 22.62 -0.25
N MET A 29 -13.20 22.30 -1.49
CA MET A 29 -14.17 22.24 -2.58
C MET A 29 -13.95 20.95 -3.36
N ILE A 30 -15.02 20.32 -3.83
CA ILE A 30 -14.97 19.20 -4.75
C ILE A 30 -14.85 19.74 -6.17
N ILE A 31 -13.83 19.35 -6.87
CA ILE A 31 -13.59 19.75 -8.26
C ILE A 31 -13.42 18.56 -9.18
N ASN A 32 -13.75 18.72 -10.44
CA ASN A 32 -13.47 17.77 -11.52
C ASN A 32 -12.04 17.92 -11.99
N ALA A 33 -11.13 17.10 -11.48
CA ALA A 33 -9.72 17.48 -11.57
C ALA A 33 -8.73 16.35 -11.81
N GLY A 34 -9.19 15.11 -11.86
CA GLY A 34 -8.30 13.99 -12.01
C GLY A 34 -8.51 13.23 -13.33
N LYS A 35 -7.41 12.70 -13.86
CA LYS A 35 -7.41 11.71 -14.94
C LYS A 35 -6.59 10.52 -14.53
N THR A 36 -7.13 9.32 -14.77
CA THR A 36 -6.42 8.07 -14.53
C THR A 36 -6.50 7.17 -15.76
N LYS A 37 -5.47 6.37 -15.92
CA LYS A 37 -5.38 5.32 -16.92
C LYS A 37 -5.20 3.99 -16.21
N ASN A 38 -6.04 3.01 -16.56
CA ASN A 38 -5.88 1.61 -16.18
C ASN A 38 -5.55 0.81 -17.43
N GLN A 39 -4.52 0.01 -17.36
CA GLN A 39 -4.16 -0.92 -18.42
C GLN A 39 -3.81 -2.27 -17.80
N GLY A 40 -4.26 -3.34 -18.43
CA GLY A 40 -4.05 -4.64 -17.85
C GLY A 40 -4.24 -5.78 -18.83
N ILE A 41 -4.03 -6.96 -18.27
CA ILE A 41 -4.22 -8.24 -18.95
C ILE A 41 -5.02 -9.15 -18.03
N ASP A 42 -6.05 -9.75 -18.59
CA ASP A 42 -6.84 -10.81 -17.99
C ASP A 42 -6.62 -12.10 -18.79
N LEU A 43 -6.33 -13.18 -18.12
CA LEU A 43 -6.17 -14.50 -18.71
C LEU A 43 -7.16 -15.47 -18.09
N THR A 44 -7.99 -16.08 -18.93
CA THR A 44 -8.89 -17.16 -18.52
C THR A 44 -8.49 -18.44 -19.20
N ILE A 45 -8.29 -19.48 -18.41
CA ILE A 45 -7.94 -20.84 -18.90
C ILE A 45 -9.04 -21.78 -18.41
N ASN A 46 -9.74 -22.43 -19.34
CA ASN A 46 -10.69 -23.51 -19.04
C ASN A 46 -10.14 -24.83 -19.60
N SER A 47 -10.03 -25.84 -18.74
CA SER A 47 -9.53 -27.16 -19.06
C SER A 47 -10.53 -28.23 -18.68
N VAL A 48 -10.71 -29.19 -19.55
CA VAL A 48 -11.31 -30.48 -19.23
C VAL A 48 -10.16 -31.44 -19.01
N ASN A 49 -9.91 -31.79 -17.77
CA ASN A 49 -8.73 -32.61 -17.41
C ASN A 49 -9.05 -34.09 -17.53
N ILE A 50 -10.25 -34.49 -17.12
CA ILE A 50 -10.75 -35.85 -17.25
C ILE A 50 -12.24 -35.78 -17.65
N ASP A 51 -12.63 -36.57 -18.64
CA ASP A 51 -14.03 -36.70 -19.10
C ASP A 51 -14.34 -38.18 -19.31
N LYS A 52 -14.87 -38.83 -18.25
CA LYS A 52 -15.29 -40.22 -18.23
C LYS A 52 -16.72 -40.33 -17.70
N PRO A 53 -17.52 -41.35 -18.11
CA PRO A 53 -18.93 -41.47 -17.70
C PRO A 53 -19.16 -41.46 -16.19
N SER A 54 -18.21 -41.97 -15.39
CA SER A 54 -18.29 -42.03 -13.92
C SER A 54 -17.49 -40.99 -13.19
N PHE A 55 -16.66 -40.21 -13.93
CA PHE A 55 -15.77 -39.20 -13.33
C PHE A 55 -15.42 -38.12 -14.33
N THR A 56 -15.77 -36.87 -14.00
CA THR A 56 -15.27 -35.70 -14.74
C THR A 56 -14.49 -34.79 -13.84
N TRP A 57 -13.44 -34.19 -14.36
CA TRP A 57 -12.68 -33.14 -13.70
C TRP A 57 -12.44 -31.99 -14.66
N ARG A 58 -12.91 -30.79 -14.27
CA ARG A 58 -12.75 -29.55 -15.02
C ARG A 58 -12.08 -28.51 -14.15
N SER A 59 -11.23 -27.69 -14.76
CA SER A 59 -10.56 -26.58 -14.09
C SER A 59 -10.80 -25.29 -14.85
N ALA A 60 -11.08 -24.20 -14.09
CA ALA A 60 -11.10 -22.84 -14.60
C ALA A 60 -10.12 -22.01 -13.79
N ILE A 61 -9.18 -21.34 -14.48
CA ILE A 61 -8.15 -20.50 -13.87
C ILE A 61 -8.33 -19.10 -14.44
N THR A 62 -8.38 -18.11 -13.56
CA THR A 62 -8.34 -16.68 -13.93
C THR A 62 -7.11 -16.05 -13.33
N LEU A 63 -6.44 -15.18 -14.11
CA LEU A 63 -5.27 -14.42 -13.70
C LEU A 63 -5.42 -13.02 -14.26
N SER A 64 -5.33 -12.03 -13.38
CA SER A 64 -5.47 -10.61 -13.72
C SER A 64 -4.27 -9.81 -13.23
N HIS A 65 -3.79 -8.93 -14.08
CA HIS A 65 -2.81 -7.90 -13.75
C HIS A 65 -3.32 -6.55 -14.23
N ASN A 66 -3.37 -5.55 -13.33
CA ASN A 66 -3.78 -4.19 -13.66
C ASN A 66 -2.71 -3.20 -13.22
N LYS A 67 -2.34 -2.28 -14.10
CA LYS A 67 -1.52 -1.11 -13.79
C LYS A 67 -2.38 0.14 -13.89
N ASN A 68 -2.61 0.79 -12.74
CA ASN A 68 -3.21 2.12 -12.67
C ASN A 68 -2.11 3.18 -12.79
N THR A 69 -2.43 4.32 -13.43
CA THR A 69 -1.54 5.50 -13.52
C THR A 69 -2.36 6.77 -13.45
N VAL A 70 -1.96 7.70 -12.62
CA VAL A 70 -2.52 9.05 -12.56
C VAL A 70 -1.96 9.84 -13.73
N GLU A 71 -2.82 10.27 -14.67
CA GLU A 71 -2.40 11.06 -15.85
C GLU A 71 -2.45 12.57 -15.61
N ALA A 72 -3.35 13.04 -14.73
CA ALA A 72 -3.45 14.44 -14.36
C ALA A 72 -4.04 14.60 -12.95
N LEU A 73 -3.63 15.66 -12.28
CA LEU A 73 -4.19 16.19 -11.04
C LEU A 73 -4.45 17.69 -11.23
N THR A 74 -5.40 18.25 -10.48
CA THR A 74 -5.59 19.70 -10.43
C THR A 74 -4.84 20.27 -9.24
N GLY A 75 -4.11 21.36 -9.45
CA GLY A 75 -3.26 21.99 -8.46
C GLY A 75 -1.83 21.45 -8.53
N GLU A 76 -1.37 20.83 -7.46
CA GLU A 76 0.00 20.32 -7.36
C GLU A 76 0.16 18.95 -8.05
N GLU A 77 1.35 18.68 -8.58
CA GLU A 77 1.70 17.40 -9.22
C GLU A 77 1.73 16.23 -8.22
N VAL A 78 1.86 16.53 -6.93
CA VAL A 78 1.86 15.57 -5.82
C VAL A 78 0.90 16.04 -4.75
N GLN A 79 0.02 15.16 -4.33
CA GLN A 79 -0.94 15.41 -3.26
C GLN A 79 -0.80 14.37 -2.15
N TYR A 80 -0.95 14.82 -0.89
CA TYR A 80 -0.86 13.99 0.29
C TYR A 80 -2.20 13.95 1.01
N PHE A 81 -2.59 12.75 1.45
CA PHE A 81 -3.86 12.52 2.10
C PHE A 81 -3.68 11.89 3.47
N GLN A 82 -4.50 12.31 4.41
CA GLN A 82 -4.57 11.72 5.74
C GLN A 82 -5.61 10.58 5.73
N ALA A 83 -5.23 9.44 6.29
CA ALA A 83 -6.23 8.45 6.64
C ALA A 83 -6.98 8.92 7.90
N ASN A 84 -8.30 8.87 7.87
CA ASN A 84 -9.15 9.43 8.92
C ASN A 84 -9.27 8.48 10.13
N PHE A 85 -8.13 8.12 10.75
CA PHE A 85 -8.04 7.18 11.87
C PHE A 85 -7.68 7.86 13.21
N GLY A 86 -7.94 9.16 13.34
CA GLY A 86 -7.72 9.89 14.60
C GLY A 86 -6.30 10.40 14.83
N PHE A 87 -5.43 10.40 13.81
CA PHE A 87 -4.13 11.07 13.83
C PHE A 87 -3.93 11.91 12.57
N ALA A 88 -3.34 13.09 12.78
CA ALA A 88 -3.18 14.11 11.75
C ALA A 88 -1.87 13.95 10.98
N GLN A 89 -1.65 12.78 10.35
CA GLN A 89 -0.46 12.54 9.52
C GLN A 89 -0.85 12.07 8.13
N ASN A 90 -0.08 12.49 7.13
CA ASN A 90 -0.21 12.02 5.77
C ASN A 90 0.20 10.54 5.69
N THR A 91 -0.71 9.70 5.25
CA THR A 91 -0.52 8.24 5.14
C THR A 91 -0.57 7.75 3.70
N HIS A 92 -1.03 8.59 2.79
CA HIS A 92 -1.15 8.27 1.38
C HIS A 92 -0.58 9.40 0.52
N ARG A 93 -0.03 9.01 -0.61
CA ARG A 93 0.50 9.93 -1.63
C ARG A 93 -0.13 9.60 -2.98
N VAL A 94 -0.47 10.63 -3.72
CA VAL A 94 -0.92 10.56 -5.12
C VAL A 94 -0.05 11.50 -5.93
N ALA A 95 0.55 11.00 -7.01
CA ALA A 95 1.40 11.80 -7.89
C ALA A 95 1.13 11.47 -9.36
N ILE A 96 1.33 12.47 -10.23
CA ILE A 96 1.23 12.29 -11.67
C ILE A 96 2.30 11.30 -12.14
N GLY A 97 1.91 10.37 -13.01
CA GLY A 97 2.77 9.31 -13.53
C GLY A 97 2.84 8.05 -12.64
N GLU A 98 2.29 8.10 -11.42
CA GLU A 98 2.36 7.02 -10.46
C GLU A 98 0.98 6.35 -10.22
N PRO A 99 0.93 5.15 -9.63
CA PRO A 99 -0.33 4.49 -9.33
C PRO A 99 -1.04 5.10 -8.13
N LEU A 100 -2.36 4.97 -8.08
CA LEU A 100 -3.15 5.23 -6.89
C LEU A 100 -2.88 4.17 -5.80
N GLY A 101 -3.17 4.54 -4.54
CA GLY A 101 -3.07 3.61 -3.41
C GLY A 101 -1.65 3.42 -2.88
N GLN A 102 -0.79 4.41 -3.05
CA GLN A 102 0.54 4.44 -2.42
C GLN A 102 0.42 4.79 -0.94
N PHE A 103 1.04 3.96 -0.08
CA PHE A 103 1.23 4.27 1.33
C PHE A 103 2.51 5.10 1.50
N TYR A 104 2.40 6.18 2.25
CA TYR A 104 3.46 7.16 2.44
C TYR A 104 3.78 7.31 3.93
N GLY A 105 5.05 7.23 4.29
CA GLY A 105 5.48 7.34 5.70
C GLY A 105 6.95 7.02 5.89
N PHE A 106 7.35 6.88 7.15
CA PHE A 106 8.69 6.47 7.52
C PHE A 106 8.87 4.96 7.32
N LYS A 107 9.97 4.58 6.69
CA LYS A 107 10.34 3.17 6.55
C LYS A 107 11.09 2.70 7.79
N THR A 108 10.57 1.68 8.45
CA THR A 108 11.24 1.06 9.61
C THR A 108 12.39 0.17 9.14
N ILE A 109 13.53 0.28 9.82
CA ILE A 109 14.73 -0.57 9.59
C ILE A 109 15.03 -1.49 10.78
N GLY A 110 14.14 -1.54 11.75
CA GLY A 110 14.25 -2.38 12.94
C GLY A 110 13.91 -1.63 14.22
N LEU A 111 14.49 -2.06 15.32
CA LEU A 111 14.39 -1.42 16.62
C LEU A 111 15.76 -0.93 17.05
N TYR A 112 15.81 0.13 17.87
CA TYR A 112 17.04 0.47 18.56
C TYR A 112 17.42 -0.65 19.52
N THR A 113 18.66 -1.11 19.44
CA THR A 113 19.23 -2.13 20.32
C THR A 113 20.14 -1.48 21.36
N ALA A 114 20.55 -2.21 22.40
CA ALA A 114 21.51 -1.70 23.38
C ALA A 114 22.84 -1.24 22.72
N ASP A 115 23.21 -1.90 21.62
CA ASP A 115 24.43 -1.59 20.88
C ASP A 115 24.39 -0.23 20.15
N ASP A 116 23.23 0.36 19.97
CA ASP A 116 23.09 1.70 19.37
C ASP A 116 23.43 2.82 20.38
N PHE A 117 23.62 2.50 21.67
CA PHE A 117 23.88 3.47 22.73
C PHE A 117 25.29 3.34 23.31
N GLU A 118 25.86 4.47 23.75
CA GLU A 118 27.18 4.53 24.42
C GLU A 118 27.05 4.18 25.90
N SER A 119 26.02 4.70 26.57
CA SER A 119 25.82 4.58 28.01
C SER A 119 24.37 4.80 28.42
N TYR A 120 24.07 4.39 29.64
CA TYR A 120 22.83 4.68 30.35
C TYR A 120 23.15 5.47 31.61
N ASP A 121 22.49 6.60 31.81
CA ASP A 121 22.57 7.41 33.02
C ASP A 121 21.42 7.06 33.97
N GLU A 122 21.73 6.41 35.07
CA GLU A 122 20.74 6.00 36.06
C GLU A 122 20.09 7.18 36.79
N ALA A 123 20.80 8.31 36.95
CA ALA A 123 20.32 9.47 37.67
C ALA A 123 19.19 10.19 36.89
N THR A 124 19.31 10.24 35.56
CA THR A 124 18.35 10.88 34.66
C THR A 124 17.43 9.89 33.94
N GLY A 125 17.75 8.60 33.97
CA GLY A 125 17.02 7.56 33.24
C GLY A 125 17.16 7.68 31.72
N THR A 126 18.24 8.31 31.24
CA THR A 126 18.45 8.58 29.82
C THR A 126 19.53 7.70 29.22
N TYR A 127 19.33 7.35 27.94
CA TYR A 127 20.28 6.63 27.13
C TYR A 127 21.02 7.63 26.23
N LYS A 128 22.36 7.53 26.19
CA LYS A 128 23.18 8.32 25.27
C LYS A 128 23.34 7.58 23.95
N LEU A 129 22.65 8.05 22.90
CA LEU A 129 22.74 7.48 21.57
C LEU A 129 24.13 7.71 20.97
N LYS A 130 24.72 6.69 20.32
CA LYS A 130 26.00 6.81 19.62
C LYS A 130 25.94 7.85 18.51
N ASP A 131 27.07 8.45 18.20
CA ASP A 131 27.15 9.37 17.06
C ASP A 131 26.94 8.64 15.74
N GLY A 132 26.28 9.31 14.79
CA GLY A 132 25.92 8.75 13.48
C GLY A 132 24.70 7.83 13.49
N ILE A 133 24.08 7.57 14.64
CA ILE A 133 22.81 6.85 14.68
C ILE A 133 21.66 7.86 14.52
N PRO A 134 20.86 7.77 13.44
CA PRO A 134 19.77 8.70 13.20
C PRO A 134 18.64 8.51 14.22
N TYR A 135 17.93 9.60 14.52
CA TYR A 135 16.85 9.61 15.50
C TYR A 135 15.69 10.51 15.08
N HIS A 136 14.48 10.17 15.55
CA HIS A 136 13.28 10.98 15.37
C HIS A 136 12.97 11.79 16.62
N GLY A 137 12.75 13.09 16.46
CA GLY A 137 12.38 13.98 17.57
C GLY A 137 13.54 14.31 18.50
N ASP A 138 13.39 14.02 19.80
CA ASP A 138 14.38 14.34 20.83
C ASP A 138 15.36 13.17 21.04
N LYS A 139 16.64 13.40 20.74
CA LYS A 139 17.73 12.41 20.87
C LYS A 139 17.77 11.77 22.27
N ASN A 140 17.49 12.57 23.33
CA ASN A 140 17.58 12.10 24.72
C ASN A 140 16.39 11.21 25.15
N LYS A 141 15.34 11.15 24.33
CA LYS A 141 14.16 10.30 24.58
C LYS A 141 14.22 8.96 23.88
N VAL A 142 15.20 8.75 23.00
CA VAL A 142 15.39 7.48 22.30
C VAL A 142 15.82 6.41 23.29
N LYS A 143 15.20 5.23 23.22
CA LYS A 143 15.47 4.10 24.11
C LYS A 143 15.58 2.81 23.32
N PRO A 144 16.30 1.79 23.83
CA PRO A 144 16.24 0.45 23.27
C PRO A 144 14.80 -0.06 23.17
N GLY A 145 14.48 -0.72 22.05
CA GLY A 145 13.13 -1.23 21.77
C GLY A 145 12.20 -0.26 21.04
N MET A 146 12.58 1.00 20.86
CA MET A 146 11.84 1.94 20.01
C MET A 146 12.10 1.65 18.53
N TRP A 147 11.15 2.05 17.66
CA TRP A 147 11.28 1.92 16.22
C TRP A 147 12.40 2.79 15.67
N LYS A 148 13.26 2.18 14.86
CA LYS A 148 14.35 2.85 14.12
C LYS A 148 13.91 3.02 12.67
N PHE A 149 14.02 4.23 12.14
CA PHE A 149 13.61 4.58 10.78
C PHE A 149 14.83 4.82 9.88
N GLU A 150 14.61 4.66 8.58
CA GLU A 150 15.60 4.95 7.55
C GLU A 150 15.78 6.47 7.43
N ASP A 151 17.01 6.92 7.58
CA ASP A 151 17.47 8.29 7.30
C ASP A 151 17.86 8.34 5.81
N LYS A 152 16.95 8.84 4.98
CA LYS A 152 17.07 8.81 3.53
C LYS A 152 18.08 9.81 3.01
N ASP A 153 18.10 11.01 3.57
CA ASP A 153 19.00 12.09 3.18
C ASP A 153 20.33 12.07 3.95
N ARG A 154 20.46 11.20 4.97
CA ARG A 154 21.65 10.98 5.80
C ARG A 154 22.09 12.21 6.58
N ASN A 155 21.12 13.02 7.02
CA ASN A 155 21.37 14.21 7.82
C ASN A 155 21.50 13.90 9.33
N GLY A 156 21.22 12.66 9.77
CA GLY A 156 21.31 12.19 11.16
C GLY A 156 20.04 12.43 11.98
N THR A 157 19.00 13.03 11.38
CA THR A 157 17.69 13.24 12.01
C THR A 157 16.58 12.74 11.12
N ILE A 158 15.55 12.16 11.71
CA ILE A 158 14.39 11.67 10.95
C ILE A 158 13.33 12.76 10.89
N GLY A 159 13.11 13.31 9.69
CA GLY A 159 12.17 14.39 9.38
C GLY A 159 11.18 14.07 8.29
N GLU A 160 10.41 15.06 7.83
CA GLU A 160 9.42 14.90 6.75
C GLU A 160 10.05 14.47 5.41
N GLU A 161 11.31 14.84 5.17
CA GLU A 161 12.13 14.52 4.01
C GLU A 161 12.49 13.03 3.90
N ASP A 162 12.47 12.31 5.04
CA ASP A 162 12.75 10.87 5.08
C ASP A 162 11.54 10.01 4.78
N LYS A 163 10.36 10.61 4.71
CA LYS A 163 9.17 9.89 4.30
C LYS A 163 9.27 9.44 2.86
N MET A 164 8.82 8.22 2.61
CA MET A 164 8.86 7.59 1.29
C MET A 164 7.64 6.72 1.04
N ILE A 165 7.52 6.18 -0.16
CA ILE A 165 6.53 5.14 -0.44
C ILE A 165 6.95 3.87 0.29
N ILE A 166 6.09 3.40 1.21
CA ILE A 166 6.33 2.24 2.06
C ILE A 166 5.47 1.03 1.68
N GLY A 167 4.57 1.19 0.71
CA GLY A 167 3.73 0.11 0.22
C GLY A 167 2.71 0.56 -0.81
N HIS A 168 1.98 -0.41 -1.38
CA HIS A 168 0.96 -0.21 -2.39
C HIS A 168 -0.28 -1.05 -2.08
N ALA A 169 -1.46 -0.43 -2.09
CA ALA A 169 -2.73 -1.12 -1.85
C ALA A 169 -3.16 -2.01 -3.03
N THR A 170 -2.66 -1.76 -4.24
CA THR A 170 -3.07 -2.49 -5.44
C THR A 170 -2.24 -3.76 -5.60
N PRO A 171 -2.86 -4.94 -5.73
CA PRO A 171 -2.14 -6.18 -5.96
C PRO A 171 -1.47 -6.18 -7.34
N LYS A 172 -0.32 -6.85 -7.43
CA LYS A 172 0.39 -7.07 -8.69
C LYS A 172 -0.32 -8.09 -9.57
N VAL A 173 -0.82 -9.16 -8.93
CA VAL A 173 -1.55 -10.25 -9.59
C VAL A 173 -2.67 -10.73 -8.68
N TYR A 174 -3.83 -10.99 -9.25
CA TYR A 174 -4.96 -11.57 -8.53
C TYR A 174 -5.78 -12.46 -9.45
N GLY A 175 -6.60 -13.32 -8.86
CA GLY A 175 -7.43 -14.23 -9.63
C GLY A 175 -8.02 -15.35 -8.80
N GLY A 176 -8.39 -16.44 -9.49
CA GLY A 176 -8.96 -17.60 -8.84
C GLY A 176 -8.72 -18.89 -9.62
N ILE A 177 -8.86 -20.00 -8.91
CA ILE A 177 -8.77 -21.34 -9.44
C ILE A 177 -10.02 -22.08 -8.97
N ASN A 178 -10.82 -22.52 -9.92
CA ASN A 178 -11.98 -23.39 -9.66
C ASN A 178 -11.73 -24.78 -10.19
N ASN A 179 -11.91 -25.79 -9.37
CA ASN A 179 -11.91 -27.20 -9.80
C ASN A 179 -13.29 -27.80 -9.51
N THR A 180 -13.90 -28.39 -10.52
CA THR A 180 -15.17 -29.09 -10.42
C THR A 180 -14.96 -30.57 -10.74
N PHE A 181 -15.44 -31.42 -9.84
CA PHE A 181 -15.37 -32.87 -9.91
C PHE A 181 -16.79 -33.43 -9.88
N ASN A 182 -17.13 -34.31 -10.80
CA ASN A 182 -18.35 -35.08 -10.77
C ASN A 182 -17.97 -36.55 -10.60
N VAL A 183 -18.48 -37.22 -9.59
CA VAL A 183 -18.17 -38.61 -9.27
C VAL A 183 -19.51 -39.36 -9.03
N GLY A 184 -19.98 -40.07 -10.04
CA GLY A 184 -21.29 -40.71 -9.99
C GLY A 184 -22.40 -39.66 -9.76
N ASN A 185 -23.07 -39.71 -8.60
CA ASN A 185 -24.13 -38.77 -8.21
C ASN A 185 -23.64 -37.60 -7.34
N PHE A 186 -22.35 -37.45 -7.15
CA PHE A 186 -21.77 -36.39 -6.31
C PHE A 186 -21.06 -35.36 -7.16
N ASP A 187 -21.32 -34.09 -6.86
CA ASP A 187 -20.66 -32.92 -7.42
C ASP A 187 -19.86 -32.21 -6.33
N LEU A 188 -18.57 -31.96 -6.58
CA LEU A 188 -17.69 -31.19 -5.71
C LEU A 188 -17.07 -30.06 -6.49
N SER A 189 -17.24 -28.83 -5.98
CA SER A 189 -16.56 -27.64 -6.52
C SER A 189 -15.67 -27.04 -5.44
N ILE A 190 -14.38 -26.81 -5.78
CA ILE A 190 -13.39 -26.22 -4.89
C ILE A 190 -12.89 -24.94 -5.56
N TYR A 191 -13.11 -23.80 -4.89
CA TYR A 191 -12.71 -22.50 -5.38
C TYR A 191 -11.68 -21.84 -4.47
N PHE A 192 -10.55 -21.43 -5.04
CA PHE A 192 -9.53 -20.66 -4.38
C PHE A 192 -9.42 -19.28 -5.03
N THR A 193 -9.32 -18.23 -4.22
CA THR A 193 -8.96 -16.88 -4.67
C THR A 193 -7.55 -16.54 -4.19
N TYR A 194 -6.84 -15.75 -4.97
CA TYR A 194 -5.53 -15.24 -4.59
C TYR A 194 -5.37 -13.77 -4.98
N SER A 195 -4.60 -13.05 -4.14
CA SER A 195 -4.19 -11.66 -4.36
C SER A 195 -2.77 -11.51 -3.85
N ILE A 196 -1.85 -11.15 -4.73
CA ILE A 196 -0.41 -11.16 -4.45
C ILE A 196 0.18 -9.77 -4.69
N GLY A 197 1.01 -9.31 -3.74
CA GLY A 197 1.78 -8.07 -3.88
C GLY A 197 1.01 -6.79 -3.53
N ALA A 198 -0.11 -6.90 -2.80
CA ALA A 198 -0.76 -5.79 -2.15
C ALA A 198 -0.26 -5.66 -0.71
N ASP A 199 -0.09 -4.42 -0.26
CA ASP A 199 0.15 -4.08 1.14
C ASP A 199 -1.14 -3.61 1.79
N LEU A 200 -1.26 -3.73 3.10
CA LEU A 200 -2.42 -3.31 3.88
C LEU A 200 -2.00 -2.35 5.00
N LEU A 201 -2.63 -1.18 5.06
CA LEU A 201 -2.47 -0.26 6.17
C LEU A 201 -3.20 -0.79 7.41
N ASN A 202 -2.44 -1.22 8.43
CA ASN A 202 -3.01 -1.68 9.69
C ASN A 202 -3.28 -0.50 10.63
N ALA A 203 -4.47 0.13 10.48
CA ALA A 203 -4.88 1.27 11.27
C ALA A 203 -5.00 0.95 12.78
N THR A 204 -5.44 -0.24 13.13
CA THR A 204 -5.55 -0.68 14.54
C THR A 204 -4.18 -0.71 15.22
N LYS A 205 -3.16 -1.22 14.53
CA LYS A 205 -1.79 -1.22 15.05
C LYS A 205 -1.27 0.21 15.22
N LEU A 206 -1.53 1.10 14.27
CA LEU A 206 -1.11 2.51 14.34
C LEU A 206 -1.76 3.25 15.52
N THR A 207 -3.03 3.00 15.83
CA THR A 207 -3.73 3.67 16.93
C THR A 207 -3.36 3.12 18.31
N ASN A 208 -2.96 1.84 18.41
CA ASN A 208 -2.68 1.16 19.67
C ASN A 208 -1.18 1.10 20.03
N SER A 209 -0.29 1.54 19.14
CA SER A 209 1.18 1.58 19.36
C SER A 209 1.67 2.91 19.95
N LYS A 210 0.90 3.49 20.89
CA LYS A 210 1.29 4.71 21.62
C LYS A 210 2.12 4.37 22.84
#